data_4ecb995fdd10379f3c263033042bf8d5
#
_entry.id   4ecb995fdd10379f3c263033042bf8d5
#
_cell.length_a   1.000
_cell.length_b   1.000
_cell.length_c   1.000
_cell.angle_alpha   90.00
_cell.angle_beta   90.00
_cell.angle_gamma   90.00
#
_symmetry.space_group_name_H-M   'P 1'
#
loop_
_entity.id
_entity.type
_entity.pdbx_description
1 polymer ?
#
loop_
_entity_poly.entity_id
_entity_poly.type
_entity_poly.pdbx_seq_one_letter_code
_entity_poly.pdbx_strand_id
1 'polypeptide(L)'
;MSAALLFSLLVAAAPPGYDVDHAADDRAIYQKLERATAALAETGSPLRKEERLRQCARARSERRLELPAAGTTAITPEASYLRAAEAGVLICAVYQCGKCNRWHPSWSSGFAVHASGVIATNHHVAAHESAEAMGALTHDGRFLPVVEVLAARRTHDVALLRVDLGGGSPLKPLPLRDDAPAGTRVLCYGNPSNGFGCLTDGILTRFARMEGSERKGAVFMQISADYGGGSSGGPVLDDRGNALGMAASTSPILTPARTSSDGKPAERTLQMVRHNCATSRALLEIAGAR
;
A
#
# COMPACT_ATOMS: atom_id res chain seq x y z
N MET A 1 -42.90 0.53 38.03
CA MET A 1 -41.44 0.76 37.98
C MET A 1 -41.00 0.65 36.52
N SER A 2 -40.83 1.80 35.88
CA SER A 2 -40.57 1.90 34.44
C SER A 2 -39.07 2.07 34.23
N ALA A 3 -38.44 1.11 33.57
CA ALA A 3 -37.02 1.18 33.19
C ALA A 3 -36.88 1.97 31.91
N ALA A 4 -36.43 3.20 32.00
CA ALA A 4 -36.06 4.02 30.86
C ALA A 4 -34.73 3.50 30.29
N LEU A 5 -34.78 2.89 29.11
CA LEU A 5 -33.59 2.62 28.32
C LEU A 5 -33.05 3.96 27.77
N LEU A 6 -31.95 4.44 28.34
CA LEU A 6 -31.14 5.50 27.77
C LEU A 6 -30.40 4.90 26.57
N PHE A 7 -30.88 5.15 25.37
CA PHE A 7 -30.10 5.04 24.15
C PHE A 7 -29.08 6.19 24.10
N SER A 8 -27.86 5.90 24.52
CA SER A 8 -26.72 6.79 24.31
C SER A 8 -26.40 6.74 22.81
N LEU A 9 -26.87 7.74 22.04
CA LEU A 9 -26.34 7.99 20.71
C LEU A 9 -24.86 8.37 20.88
N LEU A 10 -23.96 7.43 20.63
CA LEU A 10 -22.59 7.76 20.30
C LEU A 10 -22.63 8.52 18.95
N VAL A 11 -22.63 9.83 19.01
CA VAL A 11 -22.26 10.67 17.88
C VAL A 11 -20.79 10.35 17.62
N ALA A 12 -20.55 9.49 16.65
CA ALA A 12 -19.19 9.29 16.15
C ALA A 12 -18.67 10.67 15.72
N ALA A 13 -17.61 11.15 16.34
CA ALA A 13 -16.94 12.37 15.90
C ALA A 13 -16.60 12.21 14.43
N ALA A 14 -16.91 13.23 13.62
CA ALA A 14 -16.53 13.24 12.22
C ALA A 14 -15.00 12.98 12.12
N PRO A 15 -14.59 12.07 11.22
CA PRO A 15 -13.18 11.74 11.10
C PRO A 15 -12.37 12.94 10.61
N PRO A 16 -11.12 13.09 11.05
CA PRO A 16 -10.23 14.10 10.52
C PRO A 16 -10.07 13.93 9.00
N GLY A 17 -10.21 15.02 8.26
CA GLY A 17 -10.08 15.03 6.79
C GLY A 17 -11.37 15.29 6.02
N TYR A 18 -12.52 15.50 6.70
CA TYR A 18 -13.81 15.77 6.06
C TYR A 18 -14.19 17.25 6.00
N ASP A 19 -13.41 18.13 6.56
CA ASP A 19 -13.60 19.57 6.45
C ASP A 19 -12.26 20.30 6.25
N VAL A 20 -12.32 21.58 5.89
CA VAL A 20 -11.13 22.40 5.62
C VAL A 20 -10.22 22.58 6.84
N ASP A 21 -10.75 22.46 8.05
CA ASP A 21 -10.00 22.60 9.29
C ASP A 21 -9.16 21.34 9.61
N HIS A 22 -9.46 20.23 8.93
CA HIS A 22 -8.74 18.95 9.04
C HIS A 22 -8.00 18.58 7.74
N ALA A 23 -7.69 19.57 6.92
CA ALA A 23 -6.90 19.35 5.71
C ALA A 23 -5.54 18.69 6.02
N ALA A 24 -5.14 17.74 5.17
CA ALA A 24 -3.85 17.08 5.31
C ALA A 24 -2.71 18.11 5.17
N ASP A 25 -1.82 18.17 6.16
CA ASP A 25 -0.56 18.93 6.06
C ASP A 25 0.55 18.00 5.55
N ASP A 26 0.63 17.88 4.22
CA ASP A 26 1.64 17.06 3.55
C ASP A 26 3.06 17.44 3.95
N ARG A 27 3.31 18.73 4.21
CA ARG A 27 4.62 19.22 4.65
C ARG A 27 4.96 18.73 6.06
N ALA A 28 4.01 18.77 6.98
CA ALA A 28 4.21 18.25 8.34
C ALA A 28 4.43 16.74 8.34
N ILE A 29 3.70 15.99 7.49
CA ILE A 29 3.90 14.55 7.31
C ILE A 29 5.31 14.27 6.78
N TYR A 30 5.76 14.99 5.75
CA TYR A 30 7.11 14.85 5.20
C TYR A 30 8.19 15.13 6.26
N GLN A 31 8.09 16.23 7.01
CA GLN A 31 9.03 16.58 8.08
C GLN A 31 9.06 15.50 9.19
N LYS A 32 7.92 14.88 9.47
CA LYS A 32 7.86 13.77 10.42
C LYS A 32 8.60 12.55 9.90
N LEU A 33 8.43 12.22 8.62
CA LEU A 33 9.18 11.15 7.97
C LEU A 33 10.69 11.42 7.99
N GLU A 34 11.13 12.64 7.67
CA GLU A 34 12.56 13.00 7.72
C GLU A 34 13.15 12.81 9.13
N ARG A 35 12.46 13.29 10.17
CA ARG A 35 12.93 13.16 11.56
C ARG A 35 12.98 11.68 12.00
N ALA A 36 11.91 10.92 11.72
CA ALA A 36 11.86 9.50 12.06
C ALA A 36 12.93 8.68 11.31
N THR A 37 13.18 9.05 10.05
CA THR A 37 14.22 8.48 9.20
C THR A 37 15.61 8.71 9.77
N ALA A 38 15.93 9.96 10.13
CA ALA A 38 17.21 10.30 10.73
C ALA A 38 17.42 9.52 12.03
N ALA A 39 16.43 9.50 12.91
CA ALA A 39 16.50 8.75 14.17
C ALA A 39 16.71 7.24 13.94
N LEU A 40 16.02 6.63 12.97
CA LEU A 40 16.20 5.21 12.65
C LEU A 40 17.61 4.92 12.08
N ALA A 41 18.17 5.83 11.30
CA ALA A 41 19.52 5.71 10.75
C ALA A 41 20.58 5.82 11.85
N GLU A 42 20.41 6.74 12.82
CA GLU A 42 21.33 6.97 13.94
C GLU A 42 21.29 5.84 14.97
N THR A 43 20.10 5.33 15.30
CA THR A 43 19.93 4.23 16.28
C THR A 43 20.25 2.86 15.71
N GLY A 44 20.36 2.75 14.39
CA GLY A 44 20.51 1.49 13.66
C GLY A 44 19.17 0.81 13.36
N SER A 45 19.09 0.18 12.21
CA SER A 45 17.90 -0.59 11.81
C SER A 45 17.85 -1.93 12.55
N PRO A 46 16.70 -2.31 13.14
CA PRO A 46 16.54 -3.65 13.71
C PRO A 46 16.60 -4.75 12.64
N LEU A 47 16.31 -4.42 11.37
CA LEU A 47 16.45 -5.29 10.22
C LEU A 47 17.45 -4.67 9.24
N ARG A 48 18.67 -5.21 9.21
CA ARG A 48 19.72 -4.76 8.30
C ARG A 48 19.37 -5.07 6.85
N LYS A 49 19.87 -4.28 5.92
CA LYS A 49 19.62 -4.37 4.48
C LYS A 49 19.88 -5.79 3.94
N GLU A 50 21.04 -6.37 4.19
CA GLU A 50 21.43 -7.69 3.69
C GLU A 50 20.44 -8.76 4.16
N GLU A 51 20.08 -8.72 5.44
CA GLU A 51 19.12 -9.63 6.04
C GLU A 51 17.72 -9.42 5.45
N ARG A 52 17.28 -8.19 5.28
CA ARG A 52 16.00 -7.85 4.63
C ARG A 52 15.92 -8.41 3.21
N LEU A 53 16.98 -8.18 2.40
CA LEU A 53 17.04 -8.70 1.03
C LEU A 53 17.06 -10.23 1.01
N ARG A 54 17.76 -10.87 1.94
CA ARG A 54 17.75 -12.34 2.10
C ARG A 54 16.35 -12.84 2.46
N GLN A 55 15.66 -12.17 3.37
CA GLN A 55 14.28 -12.53 3.76
C GLN A 55 13.27 -12.32 2.63
N CYS A 56 13.50 -11.42 1.68
CA CYS A 56 12.67 -11.27 0.49
C CYS A 56 12.66 -12.52 -0.43
N ALA A 57 13.56 -13.49 -0.21
CA ALA A 57 13.53 -14.79 -0.87
C ALA A 57 12.56 -15.80 -0.24
N ARG A 58 11.95 -15.49 0.91
CA ARG A 58 10.95 -16.35 1.58
C ARG A 58 9.65 -16.33 0.77
N ALA A 59 9.36 -17.40 0.06
CA ALA A 59 8.19 -17.49 -0.82
C ALA A 59 6.85 -17.56 -0.07
N ARG A 60 6.86 -17.94 1.21
CA ARG A 60 5.69 -18.09 2.07
C ARG A 60 6.06 -17.83 3.53
N SER A 61 5.12 -17.32 4.32
CA SER A 61 5.27 -17.17 5.76
C SER A 61 5.43 -18.55 6.42
N GLU A 62 6.39 -18.67 7.34
CA GLU A 62 6.63 -19.90 8.10
C GLU A 62 5.43 -20.28 8.99
N ARG A 63 4.71 -19.28 9.47
CA ARG A 63 3.48 -19.45 10.26
C ARG A 63 2.30 -18.95 9.46
N ARG A 64 1.23 -19.75 9.43
CA ARG A 64 -0.05 -19.32 8.89
C ARG A 64 -0.55 -18.10 9.66
N LEU A 65 -0.92 -17.06 8.92
CA LEU A 65 -1.53 -15.87 9.50
C LEU A 65 -3.05 -16.04 9.55
N GLU A 66 -3.63 -15.79 10.72
CA GLU A 66 -5.08 -15.73 10.90
C GLU A 66 -5.57 -14.34 10.49
N LEU A 67 -5.96 -14.22 9.23
CA LEU A 67 -6.40 -12.94 8.65
C LEU A 67 -7.89 -12.70 8.98
N PRO A 68 -8.32 -11.41 9.05
CA PRO A 68 -9.73 -11.08 9.25
C PRO A 68 -10.61 -11.68 8.16
N ALA A 69 -11.79 -12.14 8.54
CA ALA A 69 -12.80 -12.59 7.59
C ALA A 69 -13.28 -11.44 6.70
N ALA A 70 -13.51 -11.72 5.40
CA ALA A 70 -14.02 -10.72 4.47
C ALA A 70 -15.40 -10.22 4.91
N GLY A 71 -15.59 -8.89 4.87
CA GLY A 71 -16.85 -8.25 5.10
C GLY A 71 -17.85 -8.57 3.99
N THR A 72 -19.12 -8.73 4.34
CA THR A 72 -20.20 -9.07 3.40
C THR A 72 -21.19 -7.92 3.17
N THR A 73 -21.18 -6.91 4.03
CA THR A 73 -22.09 -5.77 4.00
C THR A 73 -21.42 -4.57 3.32
N ALA A 74 -22.10 -3.94 2.38
CA ALA A 74 -21.65 -2.73 1.73
C ALA A 74 -21.53 -1.58 2.74
N ILE A 75 -20.50 -0.76 2.55
CA ILE A 75 -20.24 0.45 3.34
C ILE A 75 -20.15 1.67 2.41
N THR A 76 -20.31 2.87 2.96
CA THR A 76 -20.21 4.09 2.16
C THR A 76 -18.76 4.37 1.73
N PRO A 77 -18.53 5.16 0.68
CA PRO A 77 -17.18 5.58 0.29
C PRO A 77 -16.42 6.27 1.41
N GLU A 78 -17.10 7.07 2.24
CA GLU A 78 -16.52 7.74 3.41
C GLU A 78 -16.05 6.72 4.46
N ALA A 79 -16.89 5.72 4.76
CA ALA A 79 -16.51 4.65 5.67
C ALA A 79 -15.34 3.81 5.12
N SER A 80 -15.28 3.63 3.78
CA SER A 80 -14.17 2.97 3.10
C SER A 80 -12.88 3.80 3.22
N TYR A 81 -12.97 5.14 3.04
CA TYR A 81 -11.85 6.05 3.23
C TYR A 81 -11.27 5.91 4.64
N LEU A 82 -12.12 5.99 5.67
CA LEU A 82 -11.69 5.86 7.07
C LEU A 82 -11.00 4.54 7.34
N ARG A 83 -11.61 3.45 6.89
CA ARG A 83 -11.05 2.12 7.05
C ARG A 83 -9.71 1.99 6.35
N ALA A 84 -9.59 2.53 5.14
CA ALA A 84 -8.34 2.55 4.38
C ALA A 84 -7.26 3.42 5.07
N ALA A 85 -7.63 4.60 5.57
CA ALA A 85 -6.72 5.50 6.27
C ALA A 85 -6.20 4.89 7.57
N GLU A 86 -7.09 4.29 8.40
CA GLU A 86 -6.72 3.64 9.66
C GLU A 86 -5.82 2.41 9.48
N ALA A 87 -6.04 1.66 8.40
CA ALA A 87 -5.22 0.49 8.07
C ALA A 87 -3.96 0.87 7.28
N GLY A 88 -4.03 1.96 6.53
CA GLY A 88 -2.96 2.43 5.65
C GLY A 88 -1.72 2.87 6.42
N VAL A 89 -0.56 2.64 5.81
CA VAL A 89 0.72 3.08 6.32
C VAL A 89 1.57 3.67 5.20
N LEU A 90 2.41 4.65 5.55
CA LEU A 90 3.51 5.11 4.70
C LEU A 90 4.73 4.24 5.00
N ILE A 91 5.15 3.41 4.04
CA ILE A 91 6.41 2.68 4.14
C ILE A 91 7.54 3.65 3.82
N CYS A 92 8.41 3.89 4.77
CA CYS A 92 9.56 4.75 4.64
C CYS A 92 10.83 3.92 4.47
N ALA A 93 11.54 4.12 3.37
CA ALA A 93 12.88 3.60 3.13
C ALA A 93 13.91 4.70 3.37
N VAL A 94 14.96 4.38 4.10
CA VAL A 94 16.03 5.31 4.48
C VAL A 94 17.25 5.02 3.66
N TYR A 95 17.78 6.01 2.95
CA TYR A 95 18.97 5.84 2.12
C TYR A 95 19.92 7.05 2.18
N GLN A 96 21.18 6.84 1.85
CA GLN A 96 22.13 7.92 1.59
C GLN A 96 22.26 8.16 0.10
N CYS A 97 22.12 9.40 -0.33
CA CYS A 97 22.40 9.74 -1.72
C CYS A 97 23.93 9.91 -1.91
N GLY A 98 24.45 9.54 -3.09
CA GLY A 98 25.87 9.70 -3.42
C GLY A 98 26.36 11.16 -3.58
N LYS A 99 25.49 12.15 -3.35
CA LYS A 99 25.78 13.59 -3.53
C LYS A 99 25.91 14.36 -2.22
N CYS A 100 25.41 13.85 -1.11
CA CYS A 100 25.50 14.45 0.21
C CYS A 100 25.56 13.35 1.28
N ASN A 101 26.09 13.67 2.46
CA ASN A 101 26.22 12.72 3.57
C ASN A 101 24.97 12.69 4.48
N ARG A 102 23.81 13.11 3.96
CA ARG A 102 22.56 13.11 4.73
C ARG A 102 21.71 11.90 4.40
N TRP A 103 20.95 11.47 5.38
CA TRP A 103 19.89 10.48 5.19
C TRP A 103 18.67 11.10 4.52
N HIS A 104 18.10 10.38 3.58
CA HIS A 104 16.92 10.80 2.83
C HIS A 104 15.80 9.78 3.00
N PRO A 105 14.55 10.22 3.18
CA PRO A 105 13.40 9.35 3.09
C PRO A 105 13.00 9.12 1.61
N SER A 106 12.60 7.91 1.31
CA SER A 106 11.80 7.55 0.16
C SER A 106 10.57 6.83 0.69
N TRP A 107 9.39 7.08 0.14
CA TRP A 107 8.16 6.49 0.65
C TRP A 107 7.37 5.76 -0.42
N SER A 108 6.60 4.81 0.05
CA SER A 108 5.60 4.03 -0.66
C SER A 108 4.42 3.80 0.27
N SER A 109 3.44 3.08 -0.18
CA SER A 109 2.26 2.74 0.60
C SER A 109 2.31 1.29 1.09
N GLY A 110 1.50 1.00 2.08
CA GLY A 110 1.20 -0.33 2.58
C GLY A 110 -0.10 -0.30 3.38
N PHE A 111 -0.53 -1.45 3.87
CA PHE A 111 -1.68 -1.52 4.76
C PHE A 111 -1.59 -2.72 5.70
N ALA A 112 -2.17 -2.57 6.89
CA ALA A 112 -2.24 -3.63 7.87
C ALA A 112 -3.13 -4.77 7.38
N VAL A 113 -2.64 -6.02 7.51
CA VAL A 113 -3.40 -7.24 7.23
C VAL A 113 -3.60 -8.09 8.48
N HIS A 114 -2.84 -7.81 9.56
CA HIS A 114 -3.01 -8.46 10.85
C HIS A 114 -2.70 -7.49 12.00
N ALA A 115 -3.48 -7.58 13.07
CA ALA A 115 -3.41 -6.65 14.21
C ALA A 115 -2.06 -6.67 14.95
N SER A 116 -1.31 -7.77 14.89
CA SER A 116 0.01 -7.92 15.51
C SER A 116 1.17 -7.20 14.79
N GLY A 117 0.87 -6.26 13.89
CA GLY A 117 1.91 -5.53 13.18
C GLY A 117 2.34 -6.18 11.86
N VAL A 118 1.47 -6.96 11.20
CA VAL A 118 1.75 -7.44 9.84
C VAL A 118 1.12 -6.51 8.83
N ILE A 119 1.96 -5.98 7.91
CA ILE A 119 1.58 -5.10 6.82
C ILE A 119 1.90 -5.72 5.46
N ALA A 120 1.00 -5.50 4.49
CA ALA A 120 1.20 -5.83 3.10
C ALA A 120 1.77 -4.64 2.34
N THR A 121 2.68 -4.90 1.42
CA THR A 121 3.22 -3.95 0.45
C THR A 121 3.74 -4.70 -0.78
N ASN A 122 4.28 -3.98 -1.78
CA ASN A 122 4.88 -4.62 -2.94
C ASN A 122 6.26 -5.23 -2.63
N HIS A 123 6.62 -6.25 -3.40
CA HIS A 123 7.97 -6.82 -3.34
C HIS A 123 9.04 -5.77 -3.67
N HIS A 124 8.83 -4.95 -4.72
CA HIS A 124 9.81 -3.92 -5.10
C HIS A 124 10.01 -2.86 -4.03
N VAL A 125 9.02 -2.62 -3.15
CA VAL A 125 9.15 -1.76 -1.96
C VAL A 125 9.98 -2.46 -0.89
N ALA A 126 9.63 -3.70 -0.53
CA ALA A 126 10.35 -4.49 0.48
C ALA A 126 11.81 -4.78 0.08
N ALA A 127 12.06 -5.04 -1.20
CA ALA A 127 13.37 -5.36 -1.76
C ALA A 127 14.14 -4.13 -2.28
N HIS A 128 13.81 -2.91 -1.83
CA HIS A 128 14.47 -1.69 -2.28
C HIS A 128 15.97 -1.71 -1.95
N GLU A 129 16.81 -1.85 -2.98
CA GLU A 129 18.25 -2.12 -2.82
C GLU A 129 19.03 -0.97 -2.14
N SER A 130 18.62 0.27 -2.34
CA SER A 130 19.28 1.42 -1.73
C SER A 130 18.84 1.69 -0.29
N ALA A 131 17.77 1.03 0.20
CA ALA A 131 17.27 1.24 1.56
C ALA A 131 18.16 0.56 2.59
N GLU A 132 18.78 1.33 3.46
CA GLU A 132 19.58 0.84 4.59
C GLU A 132 18.71 0.47 5.79
N ALA A 133 17.58 1.17 5.96
CA ALA A 133 16.59 0.90 6.99
C ALA A 133 15.17 1.12 6.45
N MET A 134 14.18 0.52 7.10
CA MET A 134 12.76 0.71 6.75
C MET A 134 11.90 0.84 8.00
N GLY A 135 10.87 1.67 7.91
CA GLY A 135 9.82 1.83 8.91
C GLY A 135 8.48 2.12 8.26
N ALA A 136 7.44 2.14 9.06
CA ALA A 136 6.08 2.46 8.65
C ALA A 136 5.50 3.58 9.53
N LEU A 137 5.02 4.67 8.92
CA LEU A 137 4.28 5.71 9.61
C LEU A 137 2.78 5.40 9.49
N THR A 138 2.12 5.24 10.61
CA THR A 138 0.69 4.97 10.71
C THR A 138 -0.13 6.27 10.64
N HIS A 139 -1.43 6.15 10.36
CA HIS A 139 -2.38 7.27 10.34
C HIS A 139 -2.43 8.05 11.68
N ASP A 140 -2.35 7.36 12.81
CA ASP A 140 -2.27 7.97 14.15
C ASP A 140 -0.88 8.55 14.48
N GLY A 141 0.02 8.51 13.51
CA GLY A 141 1.31 9.17 13.56
C GLY A 141 2.41 8.42 14.32
N ARG A 142 2.24 7.13 14.63
CA ARG A 142 3.32 6.28 15.15
C ARG A 142 4.27 5.89 14.02
N PHE A 143 5.57 5.97 14.28
CA PHE A 143 6.58 5.42 13.40
C PHE A 143 7.06 4.07 13.93
N LEU A 144 6.82 3.01 13.17
CA LEU A 144 7.05 1.63 13.56
C LEU A 144 8.20 1.05 12.72
N PRO A 145 9.34 0.67 13.32
CA PRO A 145 10.43 0.04 12.58
C PRO A 145 10.01 -1.29 11.95
N VAL A 146 10.45 -1.57 10.73
CA VAL A 146 10.33 -2.89 10.11
C VAL A 146 11.37 -3.81 10.72
N VAL A 147 10.93 -4.94 11.28
CA VAL A 147 11.79 -5.90 11.98
C VAL A 147 11.97 -7.22 11.24
N GLU A 148 11.08 -7.51 10.27
CA GLU A 148 11.14 -8.77 9.52
C GLU A 148 10.40 -8.67 8.18
N VAL A 149 10.89 -9.38 7.15
CA VAL A 149 10.10 -9.76 5.99
C VAL A 149 9.60 -11.19 6.19
N LEU A 150 8.31 -11.34 6.44
CA LEU A 150 7.69 -12.66 6.68
C LEU A 150 7.65 -13.52 5.42
N ALA A 151 7.32 -12.91 4.30
CA ALA A 151 7.24 -13.54 2.98
C ALA A 151 7.25 -12.48 1.88
N ALA A 152 7.77 -12.85 0.70
CA ALA A 152 7.68 -12.01 -0.48
C ALA A 152 7.68 -12.86 -1.75
N ARG A 153 7.05 -12.35 -2.83
CA ARG A 153 7.02 -13.01 -4.13
C ARG A 153 7.22 -11.99 -5.24
N ARG A 154 8.40 -12.02 -5.86
CA ARG A 154 8.79 -11.07 -6.91
C ARG A 154 7.85 -11.11 -8.11
N THR A 155 7.48 -12.30 -8.59
CA THR A 155 6.63 -12.46 -9.78
C THR A 155 5.26 -11.81 -9.63
N HIS A 156 4.66 -11.82 -8.43
CA HIS A 156 3.36 -11.22 -8.12
C HIS A 156 3.47 -9.85 -7.48
N ASP A 157 4.69 -9.39 -7.24
CA ASP A 157 5.01 -8.11 -6.62
C ASP A 157 4.31 -7.89 -5.27
N VAL A 158 4.36 -8.89 -4.40
CA VAL A 158 3.76 -8.88 -3.05
C VAL A 158 4.79 -9.16 -1.98
N ALA A 159 4.64 -8.53 -0.81
CA ALA A 159 5.41 -8.80 0.39
C ALA A 159 4.58 -8.59 1.65
N LEU A 160 4.91 -9.35 2.71
CA LEU A 160 4.40 -9.18 4.07
C LEU A 160 5.56 -8.80 4.98
N LEU A 161 5.44 -7.66 5.62
CA LEU A 161 6.41 -7.12 6.57
C LEU A 161 5.84 -7.21 7.99
N ARG A 162 6.71 -7.42 8.96
CA ARG A 162 6.40 -7.25 10.38
C ARG A 162 7.02 -5.93 10.85
N VAL A 163 6.22 -5.13 11.55
CA VAL A 163 6.68 -3.94 12.27
C VAL A 163 6.68 -4.19 13.77
N ASP A 164 7.55 -3.51 14.48
CA ASP A 164 7.56 -3.49 15.93
C ASP A 164 6.53 -2.47 16.44
N LEU A 165 5.55 -2.95 17.20
CA LEU A 165 4.52 -2.10 17.81
C LEU A 165 5.02 -1.38 19.08
N GLY A 166 6.20 -1.77 19.62
CA GLY A 166 6.76 -1.18 20.84
C GLY A 166 5.83 -1.25 22.07
N GLY A 167 4.94 -2.25 22.13
CA GLY A 167 3.90 -2.35 23.15
C GLY A 167 2.72 -1.39 22.96
N GLY A 168 2.68 -0.64 21.84
CA GLY A 168 1.57 0.23 21.49
C GLY A 168 0.32 -0.51 21.00
N SER A 169 -0.72 0.24 20.66
CA SER A 169 -2.01 -0.30 20.19
C SER A 169 -1.86 -1.20 18.95
N PRO A 170 -2.64 -2.28 18.85
CA PRO A 170 -2.71 -3.11 17.64
C PRO A 170 -3.04 -2.29 16.40
N LEU A 171 -2.60 -2.77 15.23
CA LEU A 171 -3.03 -2.19 13.95
C LEU A 171 -4.48 -2.60 13.64
N LYS A 172 -5.18 -1.79 12.84
CA LYS A 172 -6.52 -2.09 12.31
C LYS A 172 -6.39 -2.75 10.95
N PRO A 173 -6.51 -4.08 10.81
CA PRO A 173 -6.25 -4.76 9.56
C PRO A 173 -7.42 -4.67 8.58
N LEU A 174 -7.13 -4.65 7.28
CA LEU A 174 -8.10 -4.87 6.22
C LEU A 174 -8.30 -6.36 5.96
N PRO A 175 -9.55 -6.82 5.82
CA PRO A 175 -9.84 -8.16 5.30
C PRO A 175 -9.37 -8.27 3.84
N LEU A 176 -8.87 -9.46 3.46
CA LEU A 176 -8.51 -9.76 2.07
C LEU A 176 -9.64 -10.54 1.38
N ARG A 177 -9.97 -10.17 0.13
CA ARG A 177 -10.95 -10.85 -0.71
C ARG A 177 -10.35 -11.10 -2.10
N ASP A 178 -10.52 -12.31 -2.68
CA ASP A 178 -9.87 -12.72 -3.93
C ASP A 178 -10.82 -13.26 -5.01
N ASP A 179 -12.13 -13.10 -4.82
CA ASP A 179 -13.19 -13.62 -5.71
C ASP A 179 -14.01 -12.54 -6.42
N ALA A 180 -13.56 -11.28 -6.39
CA ALA A 180 -14.27 -10.17 -7.04
C ALA A 180 -14.18 -10.28 -8.57
N PRO A 181 -15.32 -10.20 -9.30
CA PRO A 181 -15.32 -10.22 -10.76
C PRO A 181 -14.91 -8.87 -11.35
N ALA A 182 -14.54 -8.85 -12.64
CA ALA A 182 -14.42 -7.61 -13.41
C ALA A 182 -15.77 -6.86 -13.41
N GLY A 183 -15.71 -5.51 -13.39
CA GLY A 183 -16.87 -4.65 -13.18
C GLY A 183 -17.13 -4.27 -11.71
N THR A 184 -16.49 -4.96 -10.73
CA THR A 184 -16.60 -4.58 -9.32
C THR A 184 -16.11 -3.15 -9.13
N ARG A 185 -16.91 -2.30 -8.45
CA ARG A 185 -16.47 -0.96 -8.02
C ARG A 185 -15.29 -1.08 -7.07
N VAL A 186 -14.30 -0.24 -7.26
CA VAL A 186 -13.11 -0.21 -6.42
C VAL A 186 -12.76 1.21 -5.98
N LEU A 187 -12.17 1.31 -4.80
CA LEU A 187 -11.56 2.51 -4.26
C LEU A 187 -10.08 2.22 -4.04
N CYS A 188 -9.19 3.05 -4.60
CA CYS A 188 -7.75 2.92 -4.41
C CYS A 188 -7.25 3.99 -3.44
N TYR A 189 -6.70 3.57 -2.31
CA TYR A 189 -6.10 4.47 -1.32
C TYR A 189 -4.58 4.40 -1.40
N GLY A 190 -3.92 5.56 -1.40
CA GLY A 190 -2.47 5.62 -1.50
C GLY A 190 -1.90 7.00 -1.27
N ASN A 191 -0.59 7.12 -1.52
CA ASN A 191 0.18 8.32 -1.22
C ASN A 191 0.96 8.78 -2.47
N PRO A 192 0.25 9.22 -3.55
CA PRO A 192 0.88 9.58 -4.81
C PRO A 192 1.76 10.82 -4.66
N SER A 193 3.03 10.74 -5.11
CA SER A 193 3.99 11.82 -5.07
C SER A 193 4.12 12.43 -3.67
N ASN A 194 3.69 13.66 -3.45
CA ASN A 194 3.70 14.33 -2.15
C ASN A 194 2.29 14.54 -1.58
N GLY A 195 1.26 13.90 -2.15
CA GLY A 195 -0.10 13.90 -1.63
C GLY A 195 -0.35 12.68 -0.78
N PHE A 196 -0.48 12.85 0.52
CA PHE A 196 -0.69 11.73 1.44
C PHE A 196 -2.19 11.50 1.70
N GLY A 197 -2.58 10.20 1.74
CA GLY A 197 -3.94 9.81 2.07
C GLY A 197 -4.98 10.05 0.97
N CYS A 198 -4.59 9.94 -0.30
CA CYS A 198 -5.50 10.12 -1.43
C CYS A 198 -6.37 8.88 -1.66
N LEU A 199 -7.67 9.09 -1.92
CA LEU A 199 -8.60 8.06 -2.35
C LEU A 199 -9.11 8.38 -3.76
N THR A 200 -9.09 7.39 -4.64
CA THR A 200 -9.64 7.49 -6.00
C THR A 200 -10.65 6.37 -6.24
N ASP A 201 -11.61 6.60 -7.14
CA ASP A 201 -12.74 5.71 -7.45
C ASP A 201 -12.63 5.16 -8.88
N GLY A 202 -13.09 3.93 -9.07
CA GLY A 202 -13.12 3.28 -10.36
C GLY A 202 -13.74 1.89 -10.32
N ILE A 203 -13.38 1.06 -11.32
CA ILE A 203 -13.80 -0.34 -11.38
C ILE A 203 -12.58 -1.25 -11.60
N LEU A 204 -12.69 -2.50 -11.19
CA LEU A 204 -11.84 -3.59 -11.64
C LEU A 204 -12.17 -3.84 -13.11
N THR A 205 -11.27 -3.45 -14.03
CA THR A 205 -11.55 -3.52 -15.47
C THR A 205 -11.32 -4.92 -16.03
N ARG A 206 -10.29 -5.62 -15.59
CA ARG A 206 -9.97 -7.00 -15.98
C ARG A 206 -8.85 -7.60 -15.14
N PHE A 207 -8.64 -8.90 -15.29
CA PHE A 207 -7.41 -9.57 -14.89
C PHE A 207 -6.53 -9.78 -16.12
N ALA A 208 -5.22 -9.55 -15.98
CA ALA A 208 -4.24 -9.71 -17.06
C ALA A 208 -3.09 -10.60 -16.61
N ARG A 209 -2.66 -11.52 -17.47
CA ARG A 209 -1.38 -12.21 -17.29
C ARG A 209 -0.27 -11.27 -17.74
N MET A 210 0.72 -11.14 -16.87
CA MET A 210 1.86 -10.29 -17.16
C MET A 210 2.84 -10.99 -18.10
N GLU A 211 3.39 -10.20 -19.02
CA GLU A 211 4.47 -10.59 -19.91
C GLU A 211 5.79 -10.01 -19.39
N GLY A 212 6.91 -10.56 -19.84
CA GLY A 212 8.24 -10.16 -19.40
C GLY A 212 8.85 -11.12 -18.38
N SER A 213 10.19 -11.17 -18.35
CA SER A 213 10.96 -12.22 -17.66
C SER A 213 10.66 -12.31 -16.15
N GLU A 214 10.48 -11.17 -15.48
CA GLU A 214 10.33 -11.13 -14.02
C GLU A 214 8.92 -11.46 -13.52
N ARG A 215 7.87 -11.18 -14.31
CA ARG A 215 6.46 -11.35 -13.93
C ARG A 215 5.72 -12.33 -14.82
N LYS A 216 6.43 -13.09 -15.66
CA LYS A 216 5.84 -13.99 -16.64
C LYS A 216 4.82 -14.94 -16.02
N GLY A 217 3.59 -14.86 -16.54
CA GLY A 217 2.48 -15.72 -16.13
C GLY A 217 1.74 -15.28 -14.85
N ALA A 218 2.29 -14.33 -14.07
CA ALA A 218 1.60 -13.78 -12.91
C ALA A 218 0.32 -13.04 -13.33
N VAL A 219 -0.74 -13.18 -12.55
CA VAL A 219 -2.01 -12.50 -12.79
C VAL A 219 -2.06 -11.23 -11.96
N PHE A 220 -2.29 -10.10 -12.63
CA PHE A 220 -2.56 -8.81 -12.02
C PHE A 220 -3.98 -8.38 -12.32
N MET A 221 -4.60 -7.64 -11.42
CA MET A 221 -5.83 -6.96 -11.71
C MET A 221 -5.51 -5.57 -12.27
N GLN A 222 -6.34 -5.09 -13.22
CA GLN A 222 -6.27 -3.74 -13.75
C GLN A 222 -7.52 -2.98 -13.31
N ILE A 223 -7.33 -1.72 -12.91
CA ILE A 223 -8.41 -0.85 -12.42
C ILE A 223 -8.44 0.47 -13.19
N SER A 224 -9.58 1.15 -13.14
CA SER A 224 -9.73 2.49 -13.70
C SER A 224 -9.53 3.61 -12.66
N ALA A 225 -9.45 3.28 -11.37
CA ALA A 225 -9.09 4.25 -10.34
C ALA A 225 -7.63 4.68 -10.52
N ASP A 226 -7.39 6.00 -10.52
CA ASP A 226 -6.06 6.57 -10.75
C ASP A 226 -5.15 6.42 -9.52
N TYR A 227 -3.87 6.21 -9.78
CA TYR A 227 -2.80 6.31 -8.77
C TYR A 227 -1.44 6.60 -9.43
N GLY A 228 -0.50 7.08 -8.66
CA GLY A 228 0.83 7.45 -9.14
C GLY A 228 1.97 6.87 -8.31
N GLY A 229 3.21 7.31 -8.59
CA GLY A 229 4.39 6.95 -7.80
C GLY A 229 4.21 7.30 -6.33
N GLY A 230 4.58 6.40 -5.42
CA GLY A 230 4.30 6.49 -3.99
C GLY A 230 3.07 5.71 -3.54
N SER A 231 2.09 5.45 -4.43
CA SER A 231 0.92 4.63 -4.11
C SER A 231 1.21 3.13 -4.09
N SER A 232 2.37 2.67 -4.54
CA SER A 232 2.77 1.24 -4.53
C SER A 232 2.56 0.62 -3.15
N GLY A 233 1.79 -0.48 -3.08
CA GLY A 233 1.39 -1.14 -1.84
C GLY A 233 0.11 -0.60 -1.21
N GLY A 234 -0.45 0.51 -1.69
CA GLY A 234 -1.72 1.05 -1.23
C GLY A 234 -2.91 0.14 -1.55
N PRO A 235 -3.86 -0.06 -0.63
CA PRO A 235 -4.95 -1.02 -0.82
C PRO A 235 -5.93 -0.58 -1.91
N VAL A 236 -6.44 -1.57 -2.64
CA VAL A 236 -7.58 -1.43 -3.56
C VAL A 236 -8.76 -2.15 -2.92
N LEU A 237 -9.76 -1.39 -2.51
CA LEU A 237 -10.91 -1.88 -1.74
C LEU A 237 -12.13 -2.11 -2.64
N ASP A 238 -12.97 -3.08 -2.26
CA ASP A 238 -14.35 -3.19 -2.77
C ASP A 238 -15.32 -2.30 -1.97
N ASP A 239 -16.59 -2.32 -2.34
CA ASP A 239 -17.69 -1.60 -1.68
C ASP A 239 -18.03 -2.12 -0.26
N ARG A 240 -17.36 -3.15 0.22
CA ARG A 240 -17.50 -3.74 1.57
C ARG A 240 -16.27 -3.46 2.44
N GLY A 241 -15.30 -2.73 1.90
CA GLY A 241 -14.05 -2.40 2.58
C GLY A 241 -13.07 -3.56 2.67
N ASN A 242 -13.20 -4.58 1.81
CA ASN A 242 -12.21 -5.64 1.69
C ASN A 242 -11.14 -5.23 0.69
N ALA A 243 -9.87 -5.53 0.97
CA ALA A 243 -8.80 -5.34 0.01
C ALA A 243 -8.84 -6.47 -1.05
N LEU A 244 -9.06 -6.09 -2.31
CA LEU A 244 -8.97 -6.98 -3.49
C LEU A 244 -7.53 -7.16 -3.96
N GLY A 245 -6.66 -6.24 -3.53
CA GLY A 245 -5.25 -6.19 -3.87
C GLY A 245 -4.65 -4.84 -3.51
N MET A 246 -3.57 -4.47 -4.18
CA MET A 246 -2.85 -3.21 -3.93
C MET A 246 -2.26 -2.65 -5.21
N ALA A 247 -2.14 -1.32 -5.28
CA ALA A 247 -1.46 -0.61 -6.36
C ALA A 247 -0.03 -1.14 -6.54
N ALA A 248 0.41 -1.33 -7.79
CA ALA A 248 1.73 -1.90 -8.06
C ALA A 248 2.52 -1.16 -9.14
N SER A 249 1.93 -0.89 -10.29
CA SER A 249 2.63 -0.18 -11.36
C SER A 249 1.66 0.43 -12.36
N THR A 250 2.08 1.51 -13.00
CA THR A 250 1.38 2.11 -14.13
C THR A 250 2.10 1.78 -15.43
N SER A 251 1.36 1.68 -16.52
CA SER A 251 1.91 1.47 -17.86
C SER A 251 1.22 2.41 -18.85
N PRO A 252 1.94 3.38 -19.44
CA PRO A 252 1.36 4.28 -20.44
C PRO A 252 1.07 3.53 -21.75
N ILE A 253 -0.08 3.78 -22.35
CA ILE A 253 -0.38 3.43 -23.72
C ILE A 253 -0.16 4.69 -24.56
N LEU A 254 0.82 4.63 -25.44
CA LEU A 254 1.17 5.73 -26.32
C LEU A 254 0.67 5.44 -27.73
N THR A 255 0.47 6.49 -28.53
CA THR A 255 0.24 6.35 -29.99
C THR A 255 1.36 5.51 -30.62
N PRO A 256 1.05 4.72 -31.68
CA PRO A 256 2.08 3.98 -32.39
C PRO A 256 3.23 4.90 -32.83
N ALA A 257 4.46 4.37 -32.82
CA ALA A 257 5.59 5.10 -33.37
C ALA A 257 5.34 5.36 -34.87
N ARG A 258 5.52 6.58 -35.30
CA ARG A 258 5.40 7.01 -36.70
C ARG A 258 6.65 7.81 -37.05
N THR A 259 6.98 7.82 -38.33
CA THR A 259 8.00 8.71 -38.92
C THR A 259 7.27 9.86 -39.60
N SER A 260 7.64 11.08 -39.30
CA SER A 260 7.11 12.29 -39.94
C SER A 260 7.62 12.37 -41.40
N SER A 261 7.01 13.24 -42.19
CA SER A 261 7.34 13.41 -43.60
C SER A 261 8.80 13.88 -43.85
N ASP A 262 9.45 14.45 -42.85
CA ASP A 262 10.85 14.86 -42.84
C ASP A 262 11.84 13.76 -42.36
N GLY A 263 11.32 12.52 -42.16
CA GLY A 263 12.13 11.36 -41.76
C GLY A 263 12.45 11.29 -40.27
N LYS A 264 11.92 12.19 -39.42
CA LYS A 264 12.15 12.19 -37.99
C LYS A 264 11.08 11.36 -37.24
N PRO A 265 11.42 10.80 -36.07
CA PRO A 265 10.42 10.19 -35.22
C PRO A 265 9.34 11.22 -34.83
N ALA A 266 8.07 10.90 -35.10
CA ALA A 266 6.94 11.73 -34.62
C ALA A 266 6.79 11.57 -33.12
N GLU A 267 6.37 12.65 -32.44
CA GLU A 267 6.06 12.63 -31.02
C GLU A 267 4.93 11.63 -30.72
N ARG A 268 5.12 10.83 -29.70
CA ARG A 268 4.13 9.86 -29.23
C ARG A 268 3.29 10.49 -28.12
N THR A 269 1.98 10.53 -28.32
CA THR A 269 1.04 11.09 -27.35
C THR A 269 0.46 9.98 -26.44
N LEU A 270 0.19 10.34 -25.19
CA LEU A 270 -0.45 9.44 -24.22
C LEU A 270 -1.93 9.24 -24.64
N GLN A 271 -2.34 7.99 -24.79
CA GLN A 271 -3.74 7.61 -25.04
C GLN A 271 -4.45 7.21 -23.75
N MET A 272 -3.79 6.44 -22.91
CA MET A 272 -4.34 6.02 -21.62
C MET A 272 -3.21 5.51 -20.70
N VAL A 273 -3.48 5.43 -19.40
CA VAL A 273 -2.63 4.75 -18.42
C VAL A 273 -3.33 3.47 -17.95
N ARG A 274 -2.62 2.35 -17.96
CA ARG A 274 -3.06 1.13 -17.28
C ARG A 274 -2.57 1.15 -15.85
N HIS A 275 -3.47 0.93 -14.91
CA HIS A 275 -3.16 0.80 -13.49
C HIS A 275 -3.16 -0.68 -13.11
N ASN A 276 -1.97 -1.25 -12.87
CA ASN A 276 -1.79 -2.68 -12.60
C ASN A 276 -1.65 -2.90 -11.09
N CYS A 277 -2.48 -3.75 -10.52
CA CYS A 277 -2.53 -4.03 -9.09
C CYS A 277 -2.19 -5.49 -8.81
N ALA A 278 -1.35 -5.72 -7.80
CA ALA A 278 -1.13 -7.06 -7.24
C ALA A 278 -2.40 -7.54 -6.55
N THR A 279 -2.74 -8.83 -6.68
CA THR A 279 -4.00 -9.37 -6.17
C THR A 279 -3.93 -9.82 -4.72
N SER A 280 -5.05 -9.74 -3.98
CA SER A 280 -5.16 -10.33 -2.64
C SER A 280 -4.99 -11.85 -2.65
N ARG A 281 -5.28 -12.54 -3.76
CA ARG A 281 -4.95 -13.96 -3.92
C ARG A 281 -3.48 -14.23 -3.67
N ALA A 282 -2.59 -13.44 -4.28
CA ALA A 282 -1.15 -13.61 -4.09
C ALA A 282 -0.73 -13.33 -2.64
N LEU A 283 -1.37 -12.36 -1.95
CA LEU A 283 -1.14 -12.10 -0.52
C LEU A 283 -1.60 -13.27 0.35
N LEU A 284 -2.80 -13.82 0.11
CA LEU A 284 -3.33 -14.98 0.83
C LEU A 284 -2.42 -16.22 0.69
N GLU A 285 -1.87 -16.43 -0.50
CA GLU A 285 -0.93 -17.54 -0.77
C GLU A 285 0.36 -17.40 0.03
N ILE A 286 0.99 -16.19 0.05
CA ILE A 286 2.24 -15.99 0.81
C ILE A 286 2.01 -15.92 2.31
N ALA A 287 0.80 -15.56 2.77
CA ALA A 287 0.39 -15.59 4.17
C ALA A 287 0.13 -17.01 4.70
N GLY A 288 0.08 -18.01 3.83
CA GLY A 288 -0.31 -19.37 4.21
C GLY A 288 -1.79 -19.53 4.54
N ALA A 289 -2.62 -18.56 4.15
CA ALA A 289 -4.05 -18.55 4.42
C ALA A 289 -4.89 -19.22 3.32
N ARG A 290 -4.23 -19.62 2.22
CA ARG A 290 -4.80 -20.34 1.09
C ARG A 290 -3.90 -21.50 0.68
#